data_8b61386fb97bed4b9c30b4d7a8ddeb60
#
_entry.id   8b61386fb97bed4b9c30b4d7a8ddeb60
#
_cell.length_a   1.000
_cell.length_b   1.000
_cell.length_c   1.000
_cell.angle_alpha   90.00
_cell.angle_beta   90.00
_cell.angle_gamma   90.00
#
_symmetry.space_group_name_H-M   'P 1'
#
loop_
_entity.id
_entity.type
_entity.pdbx_description
1 polymer ?
#
loop_
_entity_poly.entity_id
_entity_poly.type
_entity_poly.pdbx_seq_one_letter_code
_entity_poly.pdbx_strand_id
1 'polypeptide(L)'
;MTKLTAIPVLACVMGWTAASQAADTPVPTAETCRGIVAHSGQITIETATPAGSDGCEFENMHLTLTSSQSWSIERLKLTRLDFASLARGAQIPSTLRAEAHGIRFSPVTPNKVTNYVLHVTIRPFDITLDYDAKSDPTVLRLAEFSMRGRNVGDLHISGEIDGITPELIQAPNTIVESTAALKSLRIHLDNQGFVESYLVAPLAGALLQGADDPDATVKQMQQTVITTMRGMLAPTMTPPATTDALAAFVADFPHPSKVLDVALNLPKPFGTPDLMRLQQGAATLRDLLPAGALTGSYTTGTGEPVTDKQ
;
A
#
# COMPACT_ATOMS: atom_id res chain seq x y z
N MET A 1 -6.49 -21.07 -13.93
CA MET A 1 -5.36 -20.18 -13.57
C MET A 1 -5.90 -18.75 -13.62
N THR A 2 -6.51 -18.34 -12.53
CA THR A 2 -7.16 -17.02 -12.39
C THR A 2 -6.05 -16.03 -12.02
N LYS A 3 -5.77 -15.07 -12.89
CA LYS A 3 -4.80 -14.00 -12.63
C LYS A 3 -5.37 -13.15 -11.49
N LEU A 4 -4.76 -13.22 -10.30
CA LEU A 4 -4.97 -12.21 -9.26
C LEU A 4 -4.48 -10.87 -9.82
N THR A 5 -5.42 -10.03 -10.23
CA THR A 5 -5.14 -8.63 -10.52
C THR A 5 -4.92 -7.90 -9.19
N ALA A 6 -3.66 -7.75 -8.83
CA ALA A 6 -3.25 -6.86 -7.75
C ALA A 6 -3.82 -5.45 -8.02
N ILE A 7 -4.36 -4.84 -7.00
CA ILE A 7 -5.04 -3.54 -7.00
C ILE A 7 -4.06 -2.44 -7.47
N PRO A 8 -4.20 -1.89 -8.67
CA PRO A 8 -3.41 -0.73 -9.08
C PRO A 8 -4.20 0.55 -8.75
N VAL A 9 -4.47 0.82 -7.48
CA VAL A 9 -5.17 2.07 -7.10
C VAL A 9 -4.28 3.29 -7.24
N LEU A 10 -2.96 3.12 -7.31
CA LEU A 10 -2.02 4.24 -7.38
C LEU A 10 -1.41 4.49 -8.78
N ALA A 11 -1.58 3.59 -9.74
CA ALA A 11 -0.91 3.68 -11.05
C ALA A 11 -1.68 4.47 -12.12
N CYS A 12 -2.92 4.88 -11.88
CA CYS A 12 -3.77 5.52 -12.90
C CYS A 12 -3.59 7.04 -13.05
N VAL A 13 -2.62 7.69 -12.38
CA VAL A 13 -2.62 9.16 -12.30
C VAL A 13 -1.76 9.85 -13.36
N MET A 14 -0.87 9.17 -14.10
CA MET A 14 0.16 9.90 -14.86
C MET A 14 0.40 9.37 -16.28
N GLY A 15 -0.23 9.96 -17.27
CA GLY A 15 0.15 9.85 -18.69
C GLY A 15 0.49 11.23 -19.25
N TRP A 16 1.75 11.51 -19.51
CA TRP A 16 2.25 12.76 -20.08
C TRP A 16 2.76 12.54 -21.51
N THR A 17 2.34 13.37 -22.46
CA THR A 17 2.91 13.42 -23.81
C THR A 17 3.97 14.50 -23.89
N ALA A 18 5.22 14.12 -24.19
CA ALA A 18 6.38 14.99 -24.26
C ALA A 18 6.37 15.92 -25.48
N ALA A 19 6.45 17.21 -25.25
CA ALA A 19 7.01 18.19 -26.17
C ALA A 19 8.43 18.54 -25.69
N SER A 20 9.45 18.14 -26.46
CA SER A 20 10.86 18.35 -26.13
C SER A 20 11.25 19.81 -26.31
N GLN A 21 11.35 20.56 -25.22
CA GLN A 21 12.11 21.80 -25.12
C GLN A 21 13.05 21.69 -23.91
N ALA A 22 14.30 22.15 -24.07
CA ALA A 22 15.21 22.32 -22.94
C ALA A 22 14.57 23.30 -21.96
N ALA A 23 13.96 22.78 -20.91
CA ALA A 23 13.12 23.54 -20.03
C ALA A 23 13.84 23.80 -18.72
N ASP A 24 13.86 25.07 -18.31
CA ASP A 24 13.92 25.44 -16.92
C ASP A 24 12.97 24.56 -16.13
N THR A 25 13.35 24.14 -14.93
CA THR A 25 12.48 23.31 -14.06
C THR A 25 11.11 24.01 -13.96
N PRO A 26 10.03 23.38 -14.42
CA PRO A 26 8.75 24.07 -14.48
C PRO A 26 8.32 24.45 -13.05
N VAL A 27 8.08 25.74 -12.85
CA VAL A 27 7.49 26.24 -11.60
C VAL A 27 6.03 25.75 -11.55
N PRO A 28 5.57 25.19 -10.43
CA PRO A 28 4.19 24.76 -10.32
C PRO A 28 3.24 25.93 -10.53
N THR A 29 2.33 25.77 -11.47
CA THR A 29 1.21 26.66 -11.73
C THR A 29 -0.09 25.88 -11.60
N ALA A 30 -1.22 26.55 -11.50
CA ALA A 30 -2.52 25.87 -11.49
C ALA A 30 -2.73 25.00 -12.74
N GLU A 31 -2.23 25.44 -13.88
CA GLU A 31 -2.30 24.71 -15.16
C GLU A 31 -1.38 23.49 -15.14
N THR A 32 -0.13 23.63 -14.68
CA THR A 32 0.81 22.52 -14.50
C THR A 32 0.24 21.46 -13.55
N CYS A 33 -0.34 21.90 -12.42
CA CYS A 33 -0.97 21.00 -11.46
C CYS A 33 -2.17 20.25 -12.07
N ARG A 34 -3.04 20.96 -12.81
CA ARG A 34 -4.13 20.27 -13.53
C ARG A 34 -3.62 19.29 -14.56
N GLY A 35 -2.51 19.59 -15.24
CA GLY A 35 -1.86 18.72 -16.21
C GLY A 35 -1.42 17.38 -15.63
N ILE A 36 -0.99 17.33 -14.36
CA ILE A 36 -0.56 16.08 -13.70
C ILE A 36 -1.69 15.05 -13.66
N VAL A 37 -2.93 15.48 -13.47
CA VAL A 37 -4.10 14.59 -13.26
C VAL A 37 -5.05 14.55 -14.46
N ALA A 38 -4.92 15.45 -15.43
CA ALA A 38 -5.86 15.60 -16.56
C ALA A 38 -5.85 14.42 -17.55
N HIS A 39 -4.81 13.58 -17.53
CA HIS A 39 -4.61 12.54 -18.55
C HIS A 39 -5.49 11.30 -18.37
N SER A 40 -6.19 11.16 -17.27
CA SER A 40 -6.99 9.98 -16.98
C SER A 40 -8.47 10.20 -17.26
N GLY A 41 -9.01 11.02 -18.04
CA GLY A 41 -10.44 11.16 -18.37
C GLY A 41 -11.50 10.70 -17.35
N GLN A 42 -11.03 10.05 -16.29
CA GLN A 42 -11.77 9.45 -15.18
C GLN A 42 -11.70 10.29 -13.90
N ILE A 43 -10.84 11.34 -13.89
CA ILE A 43 -10.67 12.24 -12.74
C ILE A 43 -11.28 13.58 -13.05
N THR A 44 -12.15 14.07 -12.17
CA THR A 44 -12.63 15.46 -12.14
C THR A 44 -12.09 16.13 -10.88
N ILE A 45 -11.76 17.42 -10.99
CA ILE A 45 -11.17 18.23 -9.92
C ILE A 45 -11.87 19.59 -9.91
N GLU A 46 -12.24 20.05 -8.74
CA GLU A 46 -12.82 21.39 -8.59
C GLU A 46 -11.72 22.45 -8.63
N THR A 47 -10.72 22.33 -7.77
CA THR A 47 -9.60 23.27 -7.71
C THR A 47 -8.26 22.55 -7.81
N ALA A 48 -7.28 23.24 -8.43
CA ALA A 48 -5.89 22.81 -8.46
C ALA A 48 -5.01 24.05 -8.28
N THR A 49 -4.17 24.07 -7.26
CA THR A 49 -3.31 25.18 -6.90
C THR A 49 -1.88 24.73 -6.65
N PRO A 50 -0.87 25.57 -6.86
CA PRO A 50 0.50 25.28 -6.42
C PRO A 50 0.58 25.14 -4.89
N ALA A 51 1.36 24.17 -4.42
CA ALA A 51 1.68 23.96 -3.02
C ALA A 51 3.20 24.09 -2.79
N GLY A 52 3.65 25.30 -2.52
CA GLY A 52 5.08 25.61 -2.43
C GLY A 52 5.76 25.65 -3.80
N SER A 53 7.07 25.38 -3.83
CA SER A 53 7.91 25.41 -5.04
C SER A 53 7.95 24.08 -5.80
N ASP A 54 7.51 22.99 -5.19
CA ASP A 54 7.66 21.63 -5.69
C ASP A 54 6.39 20.78 -5.48
N GLY A 55 5.23 21.41 -5.36
CA GLY A 55 4.00 20.71 -5.05
C GLY A 55 2.74 21.26 -5.70
N CYS A 56 1.67 20.48 -5.59
CA CYS A 56 0.31 20.81 -6.02
C CYS A 56 -0.70 20.39 -4.95
N GLU A 57 -1.76 21.17 -4.82
CA GLU A 57 -2.90 20.87 -3.97
C GLU A 57 -4.19 20.85 -4.79
N PHE A 58 -5.01 19.85 -4.55
CA PHE A 58 -6.26 19.60 -5.25
C PHE A 58 -7.38 19.47 -4.24
N GLU A 59 -8.54 20.04 -4.56
CA GLU A 59 -9.73 19.94 -3.73
C GLU A 59 -10.88 19.32 -4.51
N ASN A 60 -11.70 18.55 -3.80
CA ASN A 60 -12.91 17.91 -4.30
C ASN A 60 -12.64 17.10 -5.59
N MET A 61 -11.73 16.14 -5.47
CA MET A 61 -11.43 15.21 -6.56
C MET A 61 -12.45 14.07 -6.58
N HIS A 62 -12.90 13.73 -7.79
CA HIS A 62 -13.71 12.55 -8.03
C HIS A 62 -13.04 11.66 -9.07
N LEU A 63 -12.85 10.39 -8.73
CA LEU A 63 -12.28 9.37 -9.59
C LEU A 63 -13.33 8.31 -9.89
N THR A 64 -13.65 8.10 -11.17
CA THR A 64 -14.59 7.06 -11.62
C THR A 64 -13.80 5.96 -12.31
N LEU A 65 -13.60 4.83 -11.63
CA LEU A 65 -12.87 3.69 -12.20
C LEU A 65 -13.74 2.84 -13.11
N THR A 66 -15.00 2.64 -12.71
CA THR A 66 -16.01 1.92 -13.49
C THR A 66 -17.38 2.58 -13.27
N SER A 67 -18.37 2.18 -14.03
CA SER A 67 -19.76 2.67 -13.84
C SER A 67 -20.34 2.36 -12.45
N SER A 68 -19.71 1.44 -11.70
CA SER A 68 -20.14 1.01 -10.37
C SER A 68 -19.18 1.41 -9.24
N GLN A 69 -18.04 2.02 -9.57
CA GLN A 69 -17.02 2.36 -8.59
C GLN A 69 -16.54 3.79 -8.78
N SER A 70 -16.83 4.62 -7.81
CA SER A 70 -16.30 5.97 -7.72
C SER A 70 -15.63 6.23 -6.37
N TRP A 71 -14.67 7.13 -6.38
CA TRP A 71 -13.95 7.59 -5.20
C TRP A 71 -14.02 9.11 -5.15
N SER A 72 -14.15 9.65 -3.97
CA SER A 72 -13.96 11.08 -3.73
C SER A 72 -12.79 11.29 -2.78
N ILE A 73 -12.06 12.39 -2.97
CA ILE A 73 -10.98 12.84 -2.12
C ILE A 73 -11.26 14.31 -1.84
N GLU A 74 -11.43 14.67 -0.57
CA GLU A 74 -11.73 16.05 -0.19
C GLU A 74 -10.55 16.97 -0.48
N ARG A 75 -9.33 16.53 -0.14
CA ARG A 75 -8.09 17.26 -0.40
C ARG A 75 -6.96 16.29 -0.68
N LEU A 76 -6.21 16.55 -1.75
CA LEU A 76 -4.96 15.88 -2.07
C LEU A 76 -3.85 16.92 -2.18
N LYS A 77 -2.82 16.78 -1.35
CA LYS A 77 -1.61 17.60 -1.41
C LYS A 77 -0.44 16.74 -1.86
N LEU A 78 0.18 17.13 -2.95
CA LEU A 78 1.40 16.52 -3.47
C LEU A 78 2.55 17.49 -3.22
N THR A 79 3.64 17.02 -2.62
CA THR A 79 4.86 17.79 -2.39
C THR A 79 6.08 16.93 -2.73
N ARG A 80 7.27 17.55 -2.82
CA ARG A 80 8.48 16.85 -3.24
C ARG A 80 8.35 16.21 -4.63
N LEU A 81 7.52 16.81 -5.50
CA LEU A 81 7.37 16.34 -6.86
C LEU A 81 8.62 16.62 -7.68
N ASP A 82 9.16 15.60 -8.33
CA ASP A 82 10.23 15.77 -9.30
C ASP A 82 9.66 16.26 -10.65
N PHE A 83 9.32 17.57 -10.69
CA PHE A 83 8.79 18.20 -11.92
C PHE A 83 9.71 18.05 -13.12
N ALA A 84 11.04 18.01 -12.90
CA ALA A 84 11.99 17.82 -14.00
C ALA A 84 11.87 16.43 -14.61
N SER A 85 11.61 15.40 -13.79
CA SER A 85 11.36 14.04 -14.27
C SER A 85 10.02 13.95 -15.03
N LEU A 86 8.96 14.54 -14.46
CA LEU A 86 7.64 14.60 -15.09
C LEU A 86 7.67 15.36 -16.42
N ALA A 87 8.40 16.48 -16.50
CA ALA A 87 8.58 17.23 -17.74
C ALA A 87 9.31 16.46 -18.84
N ARG A 88 10.18 15.50 -18.46
CA ARG A 88 10.83 14.58 -19.39
C ARG A 88 9.96 13.37 -19.79
N GLY A 89 8.72 13.32 -19.35
CA GLY A 89 7.76 12.27 -19.68
C GLY A 89 7.75 11.09 -18.72
N ALA A 90 8.34 11.22 -17.52
CA ALA A 90 8.19 10.21 -16.49
C ALA A 90 6.71 10.10 -16.07
N GLN A 91 6.19 8.89 -16.02
CA GLN A 91 4.81 8.63 -15.58
C GLN A 91 4.70 8.66 -14.05
N ILE A 92 5.76 8.27 -13.35
CA ILE A 92 5.83 8.22 -11.90
C ILE A 92 7.02 9.09 -11.47
N PRO A 93 6.84 10.08 -10.57
CA PRO A 93 7.94 10.89 -10.08
C PRO A 93 8.95 10.04 -9.28
N SER A 94 10.23 10.40 -9.31
CA SER A 94 11.26 9.71 -8.54
C SER A 94 11.22 10.03 -7.04
N THR A 95 10.57 11.14 -6.67
CA THR A 95 10.26 11.52 -5.29
C THR A 95 8.84 12.04 -5.20
N LEU A 96 8.16 11.70 -4.13
CA LEU A 96 6.79 12.14 -3.89
C LEU A 96 6.48 12.08 -2.40
N ARG A 97 5.82 13.12 -1.89
CA ARG A 97 4.99 13.06 -0.69
C ARG A 97 3.56 13.43 -1.08
N ALA A 98 2.64 12.49 -0.88
CA ALA A 98 1.21 12.66 -1.11
C ALA A 98 0.46 12.55 0.21
N GLU A 99 -0.39 13.52 0.51
CA GLU A 99 -1.29 13.54 1.65
C GLU A 99 -2.72 13.69 1.12
N ALA A 100 -3.50 12.62 1.22
CA ALA A 100 -4.89 12.58 0.76
C ALA A 100 -5.83 12.48 1.96
N HIS A 101 -6.72 13.45 2.09
CA HIS A 101 -7.67 13.54 3.19
C HIS A 101 -9.09 13.33 2.72
N GLY A 102 -9.90 12.71 3.57
CA GLY A 102 -11.32 12.51 3.31
C GLY A 102 -11.58 11.59 2.12
N ILE A 103 -10.74 10.56 1.93
CA ILE A 103 -10.93 9.56 0.87
C ILE A 103 -12.18 8.76 1.20
N ARG A 104 -13.11 8.71 0.26
CA ARG A 104 -14.36 7.95 0.40
C ARG A 104 -14.62 7.13 -0.84
N PHE A 105 -14.82 5.85 -0.64
CA PHE A 105 -15.34 4.97 -1.67
C PHE A 105 -16.86 5.17 -1.79
N SER A 106 -17.34 5.37 -2.99
CA SER A 106 -18.78 5.56 -3.27
C SER A 106 -19.21 4.57 -4.34
N PRO A 107 -19.56 3.33 -3.95
CA PRO A 107 -20.06 2.35 -4.91
C PRO A 107 -21.43 2.80 -5.44
N VAL A 108 -21.63 2.65 -6.73
CA VAL A 108 -22.90 2.97 -7.39
C VAL A 108 -23.60 1.65 -7.75
N THR A 109 -24.78 1.43 -7.15
CA THR A 109 -25.63 0.27 -7.45
C THR A 109 -26.93 0.72 -8.12
N PRO A 110 -27.66 -0.17 -8.81
CA PRO A 110 -28.99 0.15 -9.34
C PRO A 110 -30.01 0.48 -8.24
N ASN A 111 -29.76 0.10 -6.99
CA ASN A 111 -30.68 0.28 -5.87
C ASN A 111 -30.35 1.56 -5.08
N LYS A 112 -31.27 2.55 -5.12
CA LYS A 112 -31.11 3.83 -4.42
C LYS A 112 -31.02 3.69 -2.89
N VAL A 113 -31.72 2.74 -2.30
CA VAL A 113 -31.69 2.49 -0.85
C VAL A 113 -30.33 1.93 -0.45
N THR A 114 -29.81 0.97 -1.22
CA THR A 114 -28.46 0.44 -1.01
C THR A 114 -27.41 1.55 -1.12
N ASN A 115 -27.50 2.41 -2.14
CA ASN A 115 -26.57 3.54 -2.29
C ASN A 115 -26.63 4.51 -1.09
N TYR A 116 -27.83 4.79 -0.58
CA TYR A 116 -27.99 5.60 0.63
C TYR A 116 -27.32 4.94 1.85
N VAL A 117 -27.59 3.65 2.08
CA VAL A 117 -26.97 2.92 3.20
C VAL A 117 -25.45 2.92 3.08
N LEU A 118 -24.91 2.63 1.90
CA LEU A 118 -23.46 2.67 1.66
C LEU A 118 -22.88 4.06 1.92
N HIS A 119 -23.56 5.12 1.46
CA HIS A 119 -23.12 6.49 1.69
C HIS A 119 -23.04 6.86 3.19
N VAL A 120 -23.99 6.41 4.01
CA VAL A 120 -24.00 6.73 5.45
C VAL A 120 -23.13 5.79 6.29
N THR A 121 -22.79 4.59 5.79
CA THR A 121 -21.99 3.61 6.52
C THR A 121 -20.50 3.67 6.18
N ILE A 122 -20.16 3.97 4.91
CA ILE A 122 -18.76 4.09 4.50
C ILE A 122 -18.19 5.39 5.07
N ARG A 123 -17.18 5.25 5.91
CA ARG A 123 -16.47 6.37 6.54
C ARG A 123 -15.28 6.79 5.70
N PRO A 124 -14.96 8.10 5.69
CA PRO A 124 -13.73 8.55 5.05
C PRO A 124 -12.51 8.06 5.82
N PHE A 125 -11.38 8.00 5.12
CA PHE A 125 -10.08 7.73 5.67
C PHE A 125 -9.02 8.60 4.97
N ASP A 126 -7.86 8.71 5.58
CA ASP A 126 -6.74 9.46 5.08
C ASP A 126 -5.61 8.52 4.64
N ILE A 127 -4.87 8.92 3.61
CA ILE A 127 -3.65 8.23 3.18
C ILE A 127 -2.50 9.22 3.13
N THR A 128 -1.35 8.81 3.65
CA THR A 128 -0.07 9.48 3.39
C THR A 128 0.85 8.50 2.67
N LEU A 129 1.53 8.98 1.64
CA LEU A 129 2.60 8.26 0.94
C LEU A 129 3.81 9.17 0.82
N ASP A 130 4.97 8.72 1.30
CA ASP A 130 6.25 9.44 1.15
C ASP A 130 7.31 8.45 0.68
N TYR A 131 7.85 8.68 -0.53
CA TYR A 131 8.93 7.85 -1.04
C TYR A 131 10.00 8.66 -1.76
N ASP A 132 11.19 8.09 -1.83
CA ASP A 132 12.38 8.65 -2.48
C ASP A 132 13.15 7.55 -3.21
N ALA A 133 13.33 7.72 -4.52
CA ALA A 133 14.19 6.91 -5.39
C ALA A 133 15.21 7.78 -6.13
N LYS A 134 15.38 9.05 -5.72
CA LYS A 134 16.28 10.02 -6.37
C LYS A 134 17.57 10.20 -5.60
N SER A 135 17.51 10.18 -4.27
CA SER A 135 18.66 10.40 -3.40
C SER A 135 19.73 9.31 -3.57
N ASP A 136 19.28 8.06 -3.82
CA ASP A 136 20.11 6.94 -4.28
C ASP A 136 19.39 6.29 -5.47
N PRO A 137 19.91 6.37 -6.70
CA PRO A 137 19.23 5.89 -7.90
C PRO A 137 19.11 4.35 -7.97
N THR A 138 19.64 3.64 -6.99
CA THR A 138 19.55 2.18 -6.89
C THR A 138 18.67 1.73 -5.73
N VAL A 139 18.13 2.66 -4.93
CA VAL A 139 17.35 2.36 -3.73
C VAL A 139 16.02 3.10 -3.76
N LEU A 140 14.93 2.37 -3.64
CA LEU A 140 13.62 2.95 -3.33
C LEU A 140 13.43 2.95 -1.80
N ARG A 141 13.35 4.12 -1.21
CA ARG A 141 13.01 4.30 0.19
C ARG A 141 11.54 4.70 0.32
N LEU A 142 10.74 3.84 0.91
CA LEU A 142 9.40 4.15 1.38
C LEU A 142 9.53 4.68 2.81
N ALA A 143 9.54 6.00 2.97
CA ALA A 143 9.63 6.63 4.28
C ALA A 143 8.32 6.44 5.06
N GLU A 144 7.18 6.53 4.36
CA GLU A 144 5.86 6.39 4.94
C GLU A 144 4.84 5.93 3.89
N PHE A 145 4.08 4.92 4.20
CA PHE A 145 2.74 4.71 3.72
C PHE A 145 1.85 4.55 4.94
N SER A 146 0.90 5.44 5.12
CA SER A 146 -0.05 5.33 6.22
C SER A 146 -1.49 5.44 5.73
N MET A 147 -2.39 4.77 6.45
CA MET A 147 -3.81 4.76 6.20
C MET A 147 -4.54 4.88 7.54
N ARG A 148 -5.33 5.94 7.74
CA ARG A 148 -5.98 6.24 9.00
C ARG A 148 -7.46 6.53 8.83
N GLY A 149 -8.29 6.02 9.73
CA GLY A 149 -9.72 6.30 9.73
C GLY A 149 -10.47 5.46 10.77
N ARG A 150 -11.66 5.89 11.16
CA ARG A 150 -12.44 5.23 12.21
C ARG A 150 -12.76 3.75 11.94
N ASN A 151 -12.95 3.39 10.67
CA ASN A 151 -13.24 2.00 10.25
C ASN A 151 -12.04 1.34 9.57
N VAL A 152 -10.87 1.91 9.76
CA VAL A 152 -9.58 1.41 9.25
C VAL A 152 -8.67 1.13 10.42
N GLY A 153 -8.59 2.07 11.35
CA GLY A 153 -7.59 2.14 12.39
C GLY A 153 -6.37 2.92 11.92
N ASP A 154 -5.19 2.46 12.29
CA ASP A 154 -3.91 3.04 11.89
C ASP A 154 -3.05 1.94 11.27
N LEU A 155 -2.83 2.02 9.97
CA LEU A 155 -1.85 1.21 9.24
C LEU A 155 -0.66 2.08 8.87
N HIS A 156 0.54 1.67 9.22
CA HIS A 156 1.77 2.34 8.83
C HIS A 156 2.78 1.34 8.28
N ILE A 157 3.32 1.64 7.10
CA ILE A 157 4.31 0.81 6.42
C ILE A 157 5.49 1.69 6.03
N SER A 158 6.71 1.23 6.28
CA SER A 158 7.95 1.86 5.79
C SER A 158 8.96 0.78 5.42
N GLY A 159 9.94 1.13 4.57
CA GLY A 159 10.96 0.16 4.16
C GLY A 159 11.90 0.65 3.08
N GLU A 160 12.84 -0.23 2.74
CA GLU A 160 13.82 0.01 1.67
C GLU A 160 13.88 -1.19 0.74
N ILE A 161 13.97 -0.91 -0.57
CA ILE A 161 14.14 -1.89 -1.63
C ILE A 161 15.35 -1.47 -2.46
N ASP A 162 16.37 -2.31 -2.49
CA ASP A 162 17.56 -2.12 -3.31
C ASP A 162 17.30 -2.60 -4.76
N GLY A 163 18.07 -2.12 -5.72
CA GLY A 163 17.99 -2.51 -7.12
C GLY A 163 16.79 -1.90 -7.88
N ILE A 164 16.13 -0.91 -7.31
CA ILE A 164 15.08 -0.13 -7.99
C ILE A 164 15.73 1.07 -8.66
N THR A 165 15.69 1.08 -9.99
CA THR A 165 16.15 2.23 -10.81
C THR A 165 14.97 3.10 -11.23
N PRO A 166 15.19 4.37 -11.62
CA PRO A 166 14.13 5.23 -12.16
C PRO A 166 13.40 4.61 -13.36
N GLU A 167 14.11 3.87 -14.21
CA GLU A 167 13.52 3.18 -15.38
C GLU A 167 12.59 2.05 -14.93
N LEU A 168 12.95 1.33 -13.87
CA LEU A 168 12.14 0.25 -13.32
C LEU A 168 10.85 0.78 -12.68
N ILE A 169 10.90 1.95 -12.06
CA ILE A 169 9.70 2.61 -11.52
C ILE A 169 8.71 2.94 -12.65
N GLN A 170 9.22 3.33 -13.84
CA GLN A 170 8.37 3.63 -15.00
C GLN A 170 7.75 2.38 -15.63
N ALA A 171 8.29 1.18 -15.34
CA ALA A 171 7.83 -0.09 -15.86
C ALA A 171 7.56 -1.11 -14.73
N PRO A 172 6.59 -0.88 -13.84
CA PRO A 172 6.40 -1.69 -12.63
C PRO A 172 6.11 -3.17 -12.92
N ASN A 173 5.61 -3.50 -14.09
CA ASN A 173 5.36 -4.91 -14.47
C ASN A 173 6.65 -5.73 -14.63
N THR A 174 7.80 -5.08 -14.75
CA THR A 174 9.11 -5.73 -14.90
C THR A 174 9.84 -5.91 -13.56
N ILE A 175 9.26 -5.43 -12.46
CA ILE A 175 9.86 -5.54 -11.11
C ILE A 175 10.14 -7.01 -10.75
N VAL A 176 9.26 -7.93 -11.13
CA VAL A 176 9.43 -9.37 -10.84
C VAL A 176 10.65 -9.97 -11.53
N GLU A 177 11.04 -9.43 -12.68
CA GLU A 177 12.23 -9.88 -13.46
C GLU A 177 13.50 -9.07 -13.12
N SER A 178 13.37 -8.11 -12.21
CA SER A 178 14.41 -7.15 -11.88
C SER A 178 15.37 -7.63 -10.78
N THR A 179 16.40 -6.84 -10.54
CA THR A 179 17.34 -6.99 -9.43
C THR A 179 16.78 -6.45 -8.11
N ALA A 180 15.51 -6.07 -8.07
CA ALA A 180 14.88 -5.53 -6.87
C ALA A 180 14.96 -6.52 -5.70
N ALA A 181 15.43 -6.03 -4.57
CA ALA A 181 15.63 -6.83 -3.37
C ALA A 181 15.20 -6.05 -2.12
N LEU A 182 14.32 -6.65 -1.32
CA LEU A 182 13.85 -6.08 -0.06
C LEU A 182 15.00 -6.05 0.95
N LYS A 183 15.28 -4.89 1.51
CA LYS A 183 16.31 -4.67 2.54
C LYS A 183 15.69 -4.50 3.92
N SER A 184 14.63 -3.73 4.02
CA SER A 184 13.90 -3.54 5.27
C SER A 184 12.41 -3.34 5.04
N LEU A 185 11.62 -3.76 6.04
CA LEU A 185 10.17 -3.52 6.05
C LEU A 185 9.74 -3.35 7.51
N ARG A 186 8.90 -2.35 7.77
CA ARG A 186 8.21 -2.17 9.05
C ARG A 186 6.73 -2.04 8.77
N ILE A 187 5.93 -2.72 9.57
CA ILE A 187 4.47 -2.68 9.51
C ILE A 187 3.98 -2.45 10.94
N HIS A 188 3.17 -1.43 11.11
CA HIS A 188 2.36 -1.19 12.30
C HIS A 188 0.90 -1.22 11.89
N LEU A 189 0.08 -1.98 12.61
CA LEU A 189 -1.35 -2.09 12.35
C LEU A 189 -2.13 -2.08 13.67
N ASP A 190 -2.84 -0.99 13.93
CA ASP A 190 -3.94 -0.92 14.90
C ASP A 190 -5.26 -1.09 14.14
N ASN A 191 -5.80 -2.30 14.15
CA ASN A 191 -6.96 -2.65 13.33
C ASN A 191 -8.27 -2.16 13.97
N GLN A 192 -8.99 -1.29 13.25
CA GLN A 192 -10.35 -0.89 13.60
C GLN A 192 -11.34 -1.17 12.44
N GLY A 193 -11.02 -2.15 11.58
CA GLY A 193 -11.82 -2.56 10.43
C GLY A 193 -11.05 -2.65 9.11
N PHE A 194 -9.74 -2.33 9.10
CA PHE A 194 -8.91 -2.47 7.90
C PHE A 194 -8.87 -3.92 7.40
N VAL A 195 -8.58 -4.87 8.29
CA VAL A 195 -8.49 -6.29 7.93
C VAL A 195 -9.81 -6.78 7.36
N GLU A 196 -10.92 -6.48 8.02
CA GLU A 196 -12.26 -6.91 7.62
C GLU A 196 -12.65 -6.34 6.26
N SER A 197 -12.41 -5.04 6.06
CA SER A 197 -12.87 -4.32 4.86
C SER A 197 -12.00 -4.56 3.64
N TYR A 198 -10.67 -4.63 3.84
CA TYR A 198 -9.71 -4.61 2.73
C TYR A 198 -9.00 -5.94 2.50
N LEU A 199 -8.96 -6.83 3.51
CA LEU A 199 -8.33 -8.15 3.38
C LEU A 199 -9.37 -9.28 3.38
N VAL A 200 -10.28 -9.30 4.35
CA VAL A 200 -11.24 -10.42 4.49
C VAL A 200 -12.22 -10.45 3.34
N ALA A 201 -12.82 -9.33 2.97
CA ALA A 201 -13.87 -9.30 1.94
C ALA A 201 -13.37 -9.84 0.57
N PRO A 202 -12.22 -9.40 0.01
CA PRO A 202 -11.71 -9.95 -1.25
C PRO A 202 -11.22 -11.41 -1.09
N LEU A 203 -10.61 -11.78 0.06
CA LEU A 203 -10.12 -13.12 0.30
C LEU A 203 -11.27 -14.11 0.47
N ALA A 204 -12.34 -13.76 1.16
CA ALA A 204 -13.51 -14.61 1.34
C ALA A 204 -14.11 -15.02 -0.01
N GLY A 205 -14.25 -14.08 -0.95
CA GLY A 205 -14.72 -14.37 -2.29
C GLY A 205 -13.84 -15.34 -3.09
N ALA A 206 -12.52 -15.32 -2.82
CA ALA A 206 -11.56 -16.19 -3.50
C ALA A 206 -11.39 -17.57 -2.83
N LEU A 207 -11.41 -17.61 -1.49
CA LEU A 207 -11.02 -18.79 -0.72
C LEU A 207 -12.20 -19.60 -0.17
N LEU A 208 -13.36 -18.96 0.03
CA LEU A 208 -14.53 -19.61 0.62
C LEU A 208 -15.61 -19.96 -0.42
N GLN A 209 -15.34 -19.67 -1.72
CA GLN A 209 -16.29 -20.01 -2.78
C GLN A 209 -16.48 -21.53 -2.85
N GLY A 210 -17.72 -21.98 -2.59
CA GLY A 210 -18.07 -23.40 -2.57
C GLY A 210 -17.76 -24.14 -1.25
N ALA A 211 -17.39 -23.42 -0.19
CA ALA A 211 -17.25 -24.02 1.14
C ALA A 211 -18.63 -24.28 1.75
N ASP A 212 -18.88 -25.53 2.19
CA ASP A 212 -20.12 -25.89 2.88
C ASP A 212 -20.22 -25.25 4.27
N ASP A 213 -19.09 -25.08 4.95
CA ASP A 213 -18.97 -24.40 6.24
C ASP A 213 -17.79 -23.41 6.18
N PRO A 214 -18.06 -22.12 5.92
CA PRO A 214 -17.04 -21.10 5.87
C PRO A 214 -16.25 -20.91 7.17
N ASP A 215 -16.91 -21.04 8.34
CA ASP A 215 -16.25 -20.85 9.64
C ASP A 215 -15.26 -21.99 9.94
N ALA A 216 -15.64 -23.23 9.66
CA ALA A 216 -14.75 -24.37 9.77
C ALA A 216 -13.57 -24.27 8.81
N THR A 217 -13.82 -23.81 7.58
CA THR A 217 -12.78 -23.59 6.56
C THR A 217 -11.77 -22.52 7.00
N VAL A 218 -12.23 -21.39 7.53
CA VAL A 218 -11.36 -20.33 8.06
C VAL A 218 -10.50 -20.86 9.21
N LYS A 219 -11.09 -21.58 10.18
CA LYS A 219 -10.34 -22.18 11.29
C LYS A 219 -9.27 -23.16 10.82
N GLN A 220 -9.59 -23.99 9.83
CA GLN A 220 -8.62 -24.92 9.25
C GLN A 220 -7.47 -24.18 8.57
N MET A 221 -7.77 -23.10 7.80
CA MET A 221 -6.76 -22.26 7.18
C MET A 221 -5.86 -21.58 8.22
N GLN A 222 -6.42 -21.01 9.28
CA GLN A 222 -5.65 -20.45 10.40
C GLN A 222 -4.66 -21.45 10.99
N GLN A 223 -5.14 -22.64 11.33
CA GLN A 223 -4.29 -23.72 11.88
C GLN A 223 -3.17 -24.12 10.92
N THR A 224 -3.50 -24.24 9.63
CA THR A 224 -2.51 -24.56 8.60
C THR A 224 -1.44 -23.47 8.50
N VAL A 225 -1.84 -22.20 8.45
CA VAL A 225 -0.92 -21.04 8.38
C VAL A 225 -0.04 -21.00 9.63
N ILE A 226 -0.61 -21.13 10.83
CA ILE A 226 0.14 -21.12 12.10
C ILE A 226 1.16 -22.27 12.14
N THR A 227 0.74 -23.49 11.77
CA THR A 227 1.63 -24.65 11.77
C THR A 227 2.78 -24.49 10.78
N THR A 228 2.46 -24.05 9.56
CA THR A 228 3.45 -23.80 8.50
C THR A 228 4.44 -22.71 8.93
N MET A 229 3.93 -21.59 9.45
CA MET A 229 4.73 -20.47 9.92
C MET A 229 5.66 -20.89 11.06
N ARG A 230 5.16 -21.61 12.06
CA ARG A 230 6.00 -22.15 13.17
C ARG A 230 7.07 -23.13 12.67
N GLY A 231 6.76 -23.91 11.64
CA GLY A 231 7.73 -24.80 11.00
C GLY A 231 8.81 -24.03 10.21
N MET A 232 8.44 -22.97 9.56
CA MET A 232 9.35 -22.14 8.76
C MET A 232 10.19 -21.20 9.63
N LEU A 233 9.59 -20.57 10.66
CA LEU A 233 10.25 -19.65 11.58
C LEU A 233 10.82 -20.42 12.77
N ALA A 234 11.88 -21.21 12.52
CA ALA A 234 12.54 -21.97 13.58
C ALA A 234 13.11 -21.03 14.68
N PRO A 235 13.14 -21.45 15.94
CA PRO A 235 13.62 -20.63 17.08
C PRO A 235 15.04 -20.09 16.93
N THR A 236 15.85 -20.70 16.06
CA THR A 236 17.21 -20.25 15.74
C THR A 236 17.24 -19.03 14.81
N MET A 237 16.12 -18.71 14.16
CA MET A 237 16.02 -17.62 13.16
C MET A 237 15.23 -16.43 13.71
N THR A 238 14.15 -16.74 14.41
CA THR A 238 13.18 -15.75 14.88
C THR A 238 12.97 -15.92 16.37
N PRO A 239 12.98 -14.85 17.17
CA PRO A 239 12.68 -14.94 18.59
C PRO A 239 11.33 -15.67 18.81
N PRO A 240 11.21 -16.58 19.77
CA PRO A 240 9.94 -17.30 20.03
C PRO A 240 8.76 -16.33 20.25
N ALA A 241 8.99 -15.22 20.96
CA ALA A 241 7.97 -14.19 21.18
C ALA A 241 7.43 -13.59 19.87
N THR A 242 8.27 -13.42 18.85
CA THR A 242 7.85 -12.95 17.52
C THR A 242 6.97 -13.98 16.83
N THR A 243 7.37 -15.25 16.85
CA THR A 243 6.59 -16.35 16.25
C THR A 243 5.23 -16.49 16.94
N ASP A 244 5.19 -16.36 18.27
CA ASP A 244 3.95 -16.42 19.04
C ASP A 244 3.05 -15.21 18.78
N ALA A 245 3.63 -14.01 18.63
CA ALA A 245 2.88 -12.80 18.27
C ALA A 245 2.21 -12.91 16.89
N LEU A 246 2.96 -13.39 15.89
CA LEU A 246 2.43 -13.60 14.55
C LEU A 246 1.37 -14.71 14.53
N ALA A 247 1.57 -15.79 15.28
CA ALA A 247 0.58 -16.86 15.43
C ALA A 247 -0.70 -16.36 16.10
N ALA A 248 -0.58 -15.52 17.12
CA ALA A 248 -1.73 -14.91 17.79
C ALA A 248 -2.51 -13.98 16.86
N PHE A 249 -1.81 -13.17 16.04
CA PHE A 249 -2.46 -12.34 15.03
C PHE A 249 -3.26 -13.18 14.01
N VAL A 250 -2.67 -14.27 13.50
CA VAL A 250 -3.37 -15.18 12.57
C VAL A 250 -4.55 -15.86 13.26
N ALA A 251 -4.42 -16.22 14.54
CA ALA A 251 -5.51 -16.86 15.30
C ALA A 251 -6.70 -15.92 15.56
N ASP A 252 -6.45 -14.61 15.68
CA ASP A 252 -7.49 -13.58 15.84
C ASP A 252 -8.16 -13.19 14.51
N PHE A 253 -7.63 -13.62 13.36
CA PHE A 253 -8.26 -13.39 12.07
C PHE A 253 -9.68 -14.04 12.05
N PRO A 254 -10.74 -13.45 11.47
CA PRO A 254 -10.71 -12.26 10.62
C PRO A 254 -10.81 -10.93 11.37
N HIS A 255 -10.84 -10.90 12.70
CA HIS A 255 -11.04 -9.71 13.53
C HIS A 255 -9.88 -9.50 14.51
N PRO A 256 -8.66 -9.20 14.03
CA PRO A 256 -7.54 -8.93 14.92
C PRO A 256 -7.83 -7.69 15.76
N SER A 257 -7.74 -7.86 17.09
CA SER A 257 -8.21 -6.88 18.08
C SER A 257 -7.07 -6.18 18.84
N LYS A 258 -5.83 -6.48 18.49
CA LYS A 258 -4.62 -5.93 19.12
C LYS A 258 -3.74 -5.27 18.07
N VAL A 259 -2.78 -4.48 18.53
CA VAL A 259 -1.80 -3.84 17.67
C VAL A 259 -0.75 -4.85 17.24
N LEU A 260 -0.54 -4.94 15.94
CA LEU A 260 0.53 -5.72 15.33
C LEU A 260 1.68 -4.78 14.93
N ASP A 261 2.86 -5.07 15.45
CA ASP A 261 4.12 -4.49 14.99
C ASP A 261 5.00 -5.59 14.41
N VAL A 262 5.50 -5.38 13.19
CA VAL A 262 6.45 -6.28 12.53
C VAL A 262 7.60 -5.48 11.96
N ALA A 263 8.82 -5.92 12.19
CA ALA A 263 10.00 -5.35 11.55
C ALA A 263 10.86 -6.46 10.94
N LEU A 264 11.21 -6.28 9.69
CA LEU A 264 12.18 -7.09 8.95
C LEU A 264 13.38 -6.21 8.59
N ASN A 265 14.58 -6.62 9.02
CA ASN A 265 15.84 -5.95 8.68
C ASN A 265 16.82 -6.99 8.15
N LEU A 266 17.18 -6.87 6.89
CA LEU A 266 18.01 -7.84 6.19
C LEU A 266 19.40 -7.26 5.94
N PRO A 267 20.47 -7.81 6.54
CA PRO A 267 21.84 -7.37 6.27
C PRO A 267 22.25 -7.66 4.82
N LYS A 268 21.66 -8.69 4.22
CA LYS A 268 21.72 -8.98 2.78
C LYS A 268 20.29 -8.86 2.23
N PRO A 269 20.05 -7.96 1.27
CA PRO A 269 18.73 -7.81 0.66
C PRO A 269 18.21 -9.12 0.06
N PHE A 270 16.91 -9.35 0.17
CA PHE A 270 16.20 -10.52 -0.33
C PHE A 270 15.48 -10.18 -1.63
N GLY A 271 15.82 -10.84 -2.72
CA GLY A 271 15.28 -10.54 -4.03
C GLY A 271 14.67 -11.74 -4.76
N THR A 272 14.26 -11.51 -6.00
CA THR A 272 13.69 -12.55 -6.88
C THR A 272 14.58 -13.79 -7.01
N PRO A 273 15.92 -13.68 -7.15
CA PRO A 273 16.78 -14.88 -7.19
C PRO A 273 16.71 -15.72 -5.92
N ASP A 274 16.56 -15.09 -4.75
CA ASP A 274 16.44 -15.80 -3.48
C ASP A 274 15.09 -16.51 -3.36
N LEU A 275 14.02 -15.86 -3.84
CA LEU A 275 12.69 -16.48 -3.94
C LEU A 275 12.70 -17.70 -4.85
N MET A 276 13.36 -17.61 -6.00
CA MET A 276 13.52 -18.76 -6.93
C MET A 276 14.29 -19.91 -6.29
N ARG A 277 15.35 -19.62 -5.54
CA ARG A 277 16.13 -20.64 -4.82
C ARG A 277 15.28 -21.33 -3.75
N LEU A 278 14.41 -20.58 -3.04
CA LEU A 278 13.45 -21.17 -2.11
C LEU A 278 12.45 -22.09 -2.82
N GLN A 279 11.85 -21.64 -3.91
CA GLN A 279 10.87 -22.44 -4.66
C GLN A 279 11.47 -23.72 -5.23
N GLN A 280 12.74 -23.68 -5.64
CA GLN A 280 13.47 -24.84 -6.15
C GLN A 280 14.03 -25.76 -5.08
N GLY A 281 13.85 -25.41 -3.79
CA GLY A 281 14.45 -26.14 -2.68
C GLY A 281 15.99 -26.03 -2.58
N ALA A 282 16.59 -25.10 -3.35
CA ALA A 282 18.03 -24.85 -3.37
C ALA A 282 18.50 -23.95 -2.21
N ALA A 283 17.57 -23.38 -1.46
CA ALA A 283 17.81 -22.65 -0.22
C ALA A 283 16.62 -22.84 0.71
N THR A 284 16.85 -22.64 2.02
CA THR A 284 15.79 -22.55 3.03
C THR A 284 15.63 -21.11 3.49
N LEU A 285 14.52 -20.80 4.15
CA LEU A 285 14.37 -19.48 4.80
C LEU A 285 15.51 -19.19 5.79
N ARG A 286 16.03 -20.21 6.43
CA ARG A 286 17.15 -20.10 7.36
C ARG A 286 18.44 -19.60 6.70
N ASP A 287 18.65 -19.95 5.44
CA ASP A 287 19.83 -19.52 4.67
C ASP A 287 19.72 -18.06 4.23
N LEU A 288 18.51 -17.54 4.20
CA LEU A 288 18.18 -16.21 3.66
C LEU A 288 17.84 -15.18 4.75
N LEU A 289 17.25 -15.64 5.86
CA LEU A 289 16.88 -14.81 6.99
C LEU A 289 17.81 -15.08 8.17
N PRO A 290 18.76 -14.19 8.48
CA PRO A 290 19.63 -14.36 9.65
C PRO A 290 18.84 -14.23 10.95
N ALA A 291 19.40 -14.78 12.02
CA ALA A 291 18.80 -14.72 13.34
C ALA A 291 18.48 -13.27 13.76
N GLY A 292 17.26 -13.01 14.19
CA GLY A 292 16.80 -11.69 14.62
C GLY A 292 16.46 -10.71 13.49
N ALA A 293 16.55 -11.12 12.23
CA ALA A 293 16.13 -10.28 11.10
C ALA A 293 14.64 -9.93 11.15
N LEU A 294 13.81 -10.86 11.62
CA LEU A 294 12.37 -10.67 11.81
C LEU A 294 12.05 -10.52 13.30
N THR A 295 11.41 -9.43 13.66
CA THR A 295 10.86 -9.17 14.99
C THR A 295 9.38 -8.79 14.88
N GLY A 296 8.58 -9.10 15.90
CA GLY A 296 7.18 -8.72 15.92
C GLY A 296 6.58 -8.81 17.31
N SER A 297 5.53 -8.03 17.51
CA SER A 297 4.68 -8.05 18.70
C SER A 297 3.22 -7.97 18.31
N TYR A 298 2.36 -8.56 19.11
CA TYR A 298 0.91 -8.47 19.00
C TYR A 298 0.31 -8.27 20.39
N THR A 299 0.10 -7.00 20.74
CA THR A 299 -0.24 -6.61 22.11
C THR A 299 -1.46 -5.69 22.13
N THR A 300 -2.16 -5.64 23.25
CA THR A 300 -3.23 -4.67 23.46
C THR A 300 -2.67 -3.27 23.29
N GLY A 301 -3.24 -2.51 22.33
CA GLY A 301 -2.88 -1.10 22.13
C GLY A 301 -3.10 -0.29 23.38
N THR A 302 -2.29 0.71 23.59
CA THR A 302 -2.45 1.70 24.68
C THR A 302 -3.60 2.69 24.43
N GLY A 303 -4.46 2.37 23.48
CA GLY A 303 -5.78 2.91 23.21
C GLY A 303 -5.95 4.42 23.45
N GLU A 304 -5.13 5.28 22.81
CA GLU A 304 -5.62 6.63 22.55
C GLU A 304 -6.57 6.56 21.34
N PRO A 305 -7.87 6.86 21.53
CA PRO A 305 -8.77 6.90 20.40
C PRO A 305 -8.30 7.99 19.44
N VAL A 306 -8.23 7.64 18.16
CA VAL A 306 -7.96 8.61 17.07
C VAL A 306 -9.03 9.70 17.18
N THR A 307 -8.67 10.83 17.79
CA THR A 307 -9.55 11.99 17.88
C THR A 307 -9.50 12.71 16.54
N ASP A 308 -10.64 12.72 15.83
CA ASP A 308 -10.83 13.63 14.70
C ASP A 308 -10.62 15.06 15.20
N LYS A 309 -9.58 15.70 14.73
CA LYS A 309 -9.51 17.17 14.77
C LYS A 309 -10.51 17.67 13.73
N GLN A 310 -11.64 18.18 14.21
CA GLN A 310 -12.62 18.94 13.41
C GLN A 310 -11.97 20.18 12.81
#